data_23a9310c36a9fcebd407f29cf4652aca
#
_entry.id   23a9310c36a9fcebd407f29cf4652aca
#
_cell.length_a   1.000
_cell.length_b   1.000
_cell.length_c   1.000
_cell.angle_alpha   90.00
_cell.angle_beta   90.00
_cell.angle_gamma   90.00
#
_symmetry.space_group_name_H-M   'P 1'
#
loop_
_entity.id
_entity.type
_entity.pdbx_description
1 polymer ?
#
loop_
_entity_poly.entity_id
_entity_poly.type
_entity_poly.pdbx_seq_one_letter_code
_entity_poly.pdbx_strand_id
1 'polypeptide(L)'
;SEPVIFVSAPNYKLSGKKNIEVEEILNAPFYLTERNANYRQALEQELALHKQTLSPVLECSDTAFIKKMLKTGKGLSYLPLFVVEKDIEEGKIAKLDVKDIDITMYRQVFYHANKYMTKEMEKFIEYCQM
;
A
#
# COMPACT_ATOMS: atom_id res chain seq x y z
N SER A 1 -7.17 -7.92 -10.59
CA SER A 1 -5.93 -7.55 -9.91
C SER A 1 -5.98 -6.10 -9.47
N GLU A 2 -5.22 -5.79 -8.44
CA GLU A 2 -5.26 -4.47 -7.87
C GLU A 2 -3.83 -3.99 -7.60
N PRO A 3 -3.39 -2.93 -8.29
CA PRO A 3 -2.05 -2.41 -8.03
C PRO A 3 -1.98 -1.73 -6.66
N VAL A 4 -0.81 -1.85 -6.05
CA VAL A 4 -0.52 -1.18 -4.78
C VAL A 4 0.64 -0.24 -5.06
N ILE A 5 0.51 1.01 -4.62
CA ILE A 5 1.44 2.06 -5.06
C ILE A 5 1.97 2.86 -3.87
N PHE A 6 3.14 3.46 -4.08
CA PHE A 6 3.68 4.44 -3.14
C PHE A 6 3.07 5.80 -3.44
N VAL A 7 2.66 6.50 -2.40
CA VAL A 7 1.97 7.79 -2.55
C VAL A 7 2.45 8.81 -1.52
N SER A 8 2.30 10.08 -1.87
CA SER A 8 2.63 11.19 -0.98
C SER A 8 1.75 12.37 -1.33
N ALA A 9 1.90 13.49 -0.61
CA ALA A 9 1.30 14.73 -1.05
C ALA A 9 1.99 15.18 -2.34
N PRO A 10 1.28 15.94 -3.20
CA PRO A 10 1.90 16.39 -4.45
C PRO A 10 3.12 17.29 -4.25
N ASN A 11 3.20 17.98 -3.10
CA ASN A 11 4.32 18.86 -2.83
C ASN A 11 5.45 18.17 -2.05
N TYR A 12 5.36 16.86 -1.85
CA TYR A 12 6.43 16.16 -1.16
C TYR A 12 7.66 16.10 -2.07
N LYS A 13 8.85 16.14 -1.45
CA LYS A 13 10.10 16.28 -2.19
C LYS A 13 10.36 15.16 -3.21
N LEU A 14 9.81 13.97 -2.99
CA LEU A 14 9.98 12.86 -3.93
C LEU A 14 8.91 12.83 -5.02
N SER A 15 7.86 13.62 -4.88
CA SER A 15 6.80 13.68 -5.88
C SER A 15 7.37 14.28 -7.17
N GLY A 16 7.05 13.66 -8.29
CA GLY A 16 7.55 14.13 -9.57
C GLY A 16 8.92 13.61 -9.95
N LYS A 17 9.65 13.02 -9.01
CA LYS A 17 10.92 12.41 -9.32
C LYS A 17 10.70 11.07 -10.01
N LYS A 18 11.55 10.72 -10.97
CA LYS A 18 11.45 9.47 -11.70
C LYS A 18 12.47 8.47 -11.19
N ASN A 19 12.10 7.18 -11.25
CA ASN A 19 12.98 6.09 -10.84
C ASN A 19 13.56 6.30 -9.45
N ILE A 20 12.67 6.55 -8.48
CA ILE A 20 13.09 6.76 -7.11
C ILE A 20 13.69 5.47 -6.58
N GLU A 21 14.87 5.56 -5.97
CA GLU A 21 15.51 4.39 -5.38
C GLU A 21 14.81 3.96 -4.11
N VAL A 22 14.81 2.66 -3.86
CA VAL A 22 14.18 2.11 -2.65
C VAL A 22 14.75 2.77 -1.40
N GLU A 23 16.05 3.02 -1.37
CA GLU A 23 16.69 3.66 -0.22
C GLU A 23 16.10 5.03 0.09
N GLU A 24 15.76 5.79 -0.94
CA GLU A 24 15.15 7.10 -0.71
C GLU A 24 13.80 6.97 -0.05
N ILE A 25 13.03 5.97 -0.46
CA ILE A 25 11.72 5.70 0.12
C ILE A 25 11.88 5.29 1.59
N LEU A 26 12.81 4.40 1.87
CA LEU A 26 12.98 3.85 3.22
C LEU A 26 13.54 4.87 4.20
N ASN A 27 14.20 5.91 3.70
CA ASN A 27 14.71 6.98 4.55
C ASN A 27 13.68 8.05 4.84
N ALA A 28 12.51 7.98 4.21
CA ALA A 28 11.45 8.96 4.42
C ALA A 28 10.53 8.49 5.55
N PRO A 29 9.80 9.41 6.20
CA PRO A 29 8.77 9.00 7.15
C PRO A 29 7.67 8.21 6.44
N PHE A 30 7.40 7.03 6.94
CA PHE A 30 6.47 6.10 6.33
C PHE A 30 5.23 5.95 7.22
N TYR A 31 4.05 6.09 6.62
CA TYR A 31 2.79 5.82 7.31
C TYR A 31 2.23 4.54 6.71
N LEU A 32 2.06 3.51 7.51
CA LEU A 32 1.64 2.21 7.00
C LEU A 32 0.40 1.69 7.69
N THR A 33 -0.29 0.80 7.00
CA THR A 33 -1.38 0.05 7.58
C THR A 33 -0.80 -1.01 8.51
N GLU A 34 -1.71 -1.75 9.16
CA GLU A 34 -1.31 -2.80 10.09
C GLU A 34 -0.47 -3.88 9.41
N ARG A 35 0.28 -4.60 10.22
CA ARG A 35 1.15 -5.65 9.72
C ARG A 35 0.43 -6.77 9.00
N ASN A 36 -0.84 -7.03 9.35
CA ASN A 36 -1.58 -8.12 8.71
C ASN A 36 -2.08 -7.77 7.33
N ALA A 37 -1.99 -6.54 6.89
CA ALA A 37 -2.44 -6.20 5.54
C ALA A 37 -1.60 -6.97 4.52
N ASN A 38 -2.27 -7.66 3.60
CA ASN A 38 -1.58 -8.52 2.64
C ASN A 38 -0.55 -7.77 1.81
N TYR A 39 -0.93 -6.58 1.35
CA TYR A 39 -0.02 -5.81 0.50
C TYR A 39 1.20 -5.32 1.27
N ARG A 40 1.05 -5.08 2.58
CA ARG A 40 2.19 -4.71 3.40
C ARG A 40 3.15 -5.89 3.56
N GLN A 41 2.60 -7.09 3.78
CA GLN A 41 3.43 -8.28 3.89
C GLN A 41 4.18 -8.54 2.58
N ALA A 42 3.51 -8.34 1.45
CA ALA A 42 4.16 -8.51 0.15
C ALA A 42 5.29 -7.52 -0.03
N LEU A 43 5.10 -6.29 0.41
CA LEU A 43 6.15 -5.28 0.34
C LEU A 43 7.33 -5.67 1.21
N GLU A 44 7.07 -6.13 2.43
CA GLU A 44 8.15 -6.52 3.34
C GLU A 44 8.95 -7.69 2.78
N GLN A 45 8.26 -8.64 2.12
CA GLN A 45 8.95 -9.76 1.49
C GLN A 45 9.83 -9.29 0.34
N GLU A 46 9.31 -8.37 -0.46
CA GLU A 46 10.08 -7.82 -1.58
C GLU A 46 11.31 -7.07 -1.08
N LEU A 47 11.15 -6.27 -0.03
CA LEU A 47 12.27 -5.55 0.55
C LEU A 47 13.31 -6.48 1.15
N ALA A 48 12.88 -7.60 1.73
CA ALA A 48 13.80 -8.56 2.30
C ALA A 48 14.71 -9.15 1.22
N LEU A 49 14.21 -9.31 0.01
CA LEU A 49 15.03 -9.79 -1.11
C LEU A 49 16.16 -8.80 -1.42
N HIS A 50 15.95 -7.53 -1.12
CA HIS A 50 16.96 -6.49 -1.31
C HIS A 50 17.69 -6.18 -0.01
N LYS A 51 17.50 -7.00 1.02
CA LYS A 51 18.14 -6.85 2.34
C LYS A 51 17.75 -5.54 3.01
N GLN A 52 16.49 -5.13 2.82
CA GLN A 52 15.95 -3.90 3.40
C GLN A 52 14.79 -4.22 4.33
N THR A 53 14.53 -3.32 5.27
CA THR A 53 13.41 -3.46 6.19
C THR A 53 12.63 -2.15 6.29
N LEU A 54 11.36 -2.26 6.67
CA LEU A 54 10.50 -1.11 6.89
C LEU A 54 10.58 -0.65 8.34
N SER A 55 10.58 0.67 8.52
CA SER A 55 10.55 1.26 9.86
C SER A 55 9.53 2.41 9.85
N PRO A 56 8.23 2.10 9.90
CA PRO A 56 7.23 3.15 9.81
C PRO A 56 7.22 4.03 11.05
N VAL A 57 6.88 5.31 10.85
CA VAL A 57 6.69 6.23 11.98
C VAL A 57 5.25 6.18 12.47
N LEU A 58 4.35 5.58 11.71
CA LEU A 58 2.94 5.44 12.09
C LEU A 58 2.40 4.16 11.50
N GLU A 59 1.73 3.36 12.33
CA GLU A 59 0.99 2.19 11.88
C GLU A 59 -0.45 2.34 12.33
N CYS A 60 -1.39 2.16 11.40
CA CYS A 60 -2.78 2.45 11.69
C CYS A 60 -3.68 1.68 10.72
N SER A 61 -4.78 1.12 11.22
CA SER A 61 -5.71 0.42 10.35
C SER A 61 -6.67 1.37 9.62
N ASP A 62 -6.66 2.64 9.96
CA ASP A 62 -7.59 3.62 9.41
C ASP A 62 -6.94 4.31 8.20
N THR A 63 -7.30 3.87 7.00
CA THR A 63 -6.72 4.46 5.78
C THR A 63 -7.12 5.92 5.61
N ALA A 64 -8.28 6.33 6.13
CA ALA A 64 -8.67 7.73 6.05
C ALA A 64 -7.69 8.58 6.86
N PHE A 65 -7.25 8.10 8.01
CA PHE A 65 -6.28 8.82 8.81
C PHE A 65 -4.92 8.87 8.11
N ILE A 66 -4.52 7.76 7.49
CA ILE A 66 -3.26 7.74 6.74
C ILE A 66 -3.31 8.77 5.62
N LYS A 67 -4.43 8.84 4.88
CA LYS A 67 -4.56 9.83 3.81
C LYS A 67 -4.48 11.26 4.36
N LYS A 68 -5.05 11.48 5.53
CA LYS A 68 -4.98 12.78 6.17
C LYS A 68 -3.52 13.14 6.49
N MET A 69 -2.79 12.17 7.02
CA MET A 69 -1.37 12.38 7.32
C MET A 69 -0.56 12.65 6.06
N LEU A 70 -0.86 11.92 4.98
CA LEU A 70 -0.18 12.15 3.70
C LEU A 70 -0.33 13.58 3.23
N LYS A 71 -1.52 14.15 3.42
CA LYS A 71 -1.79 15.50 2.92
C LYS A 71 -1.03 16.57 3.68
N THR A 72 -0.42 16.24 4.81
CA THR A 72 0.46 17.19 5.51
C THR A 72 1.75 17.45 4.75
N GLY A 73 2.10 16.57 3.81
CA GLY A 73 3.32 16.74 3.01
C GLY A 73 4.59 16.32 3.69
N LYS A 74 4.50 15.52 4.77
CA LYS A 74 5.68 15.20 5.57
C LYS A 74 6.14 13.76 5.46
N GLY A 75 5.45 12.94 4.67
CA GLY A 75 5.82 11.55 4.55
C GLY A 75 5.10 10.87 3.42
N LEU A 76 5.24 9.54 3.36
CA LEU A 76 4.65 8.77 2.29
C LEU A 76 4.01 7.49 2.82
N SER A 77 3.28 6.80 1.95
CA SER A 77 2.63 5.55 2.32
C SER A 77 2.62 4.59 1.13
N TYR A 78 2.12 3.39 1.37
CA TYR A 78 2.02 2.34 0.37
C TYR A 78 0.61 1.77 0.47
N LEU A 79 -0.24 2.03 -0.51
CA LEU A 79 -1.66 1.75 -0.42
C LEU A 79 -2.19 1.20 -1.74
N PRO A 80 -3.25 0.37 -1.69
CA PRO A 80 -3.91 -0.03 -2.92
C PRO A 80 -4.44 1.17 -3.69
N LEU A 81 -4.35 1.11 -5.01
CA LEU A 81 -4.77 2.21 -5.85
C LEU A 81 -6.21 2.63 -5.57
N PHE A 82 -7.12 1.68 -5.36
CA PHE A 82 -8.53 2.03 -5.17
C PHE A 82 -8.76 2.90 -3.93
N VAL A 83 -7.85 2.85 -2.96
CA VAL A 83 -7.97 3.66 -1.75
C VAL A 83 -7.68 5.13 -2.04
N VAL A 84 -6.77 5.41 -2.97
CA VAL A 84 -6.28 6.77 -3.22
C VAL A 84 -6.60 7.30 -4.61
N GLU A 85 -7.26 6.50 -5.43
CA GLU A 85 -7.47 6.85 -6.84
C GLU A 85 -8.16 8.18 -7.00
N LYS A 86 -9.23 8.41 -6.23
CA LYS A 86 -9.97 9.67 -6.34
C LYS A 86 -9.12 10.85 -5.89
N ASP A 87 -8.36 10.67 -4.82
CA ASP A 87 -7.46 11.74 -4.35
C ASP A 87 -6.40 12.07 -5.38
N ILE A 88 -5.92 11.07 -6.12
CA ILE A 88 -4.95 11.30 -7.17
C ILE A 88 -5.60 12.08 -8.31
N GLU A 89 -6.80 11.70 -8.71
CA GLU A 89 -7.52 12.41 -9.76
C GLU A 89 -7.79 13.85 -9.39
N GLU A 90 -8.04 14.11 -8.11
CA GLU A 90 -8.32 15.45 -7.63
C GLU A 90 -7.05 16.27 -7.32
N GLY A 91 -5.89 15.64 -7.50
CA GLY A 91 -4.63 16.35 -7.25
C GLY A 91 -4.27 16.51 -5.79
N LYS A 92 -4.89 15.73 -4.91
CA LYS A 92 -4.64 15.82 -3.46
C LYS A 92 -3.56 14.87 -3.01
N ILE A 93 -3.31 13.80 -3.76
CA ILE A 93 -2.29 12.80 -3.49
C ILE A 93 -1.61 12.49 -4.81
N ALA A 94 -0.31 12.21 -4.77
CA ALA A 94 0.46 11.88 -5.95
C ALA A 94 1.05 10.48 -5.83
N LYS A 95 1.09 9.77 -6.95
CA LYS A 95 1.77 8.50 -7.04
C LYS A 95 3.26 8.74 -7.17
N LEU A 96 4.06 7.94 -6.46
CA LEU A 96 5.51 8.01 -6.56
C LEU A 96 6.00 6.94 -7.51
N ASP A 97 7.01 7.28 -8.30
CA ASP A 97 7.60 6.38 -9.29
C ASP A 97 8.82 5.69 -8.69
N VAL A 98 8.59 4.55 -8.03
CA VAL A 98 9.64 3.84 -7.32
C VAL A 98 10.19 2.73 -8.21
N LYS A 99 11.50 2.68 -8.31
CA LYS A 99 12.21 1.73 -9.15
C LYS A 99 12.20 0.34 -8.51
N ASP A 100 11.98 -0.67 -9.33
CA ASP A 100 12.16 -2.09 -8.97
C ASP A 100 11.16 -2.63 -7.95
N ILE A 101 10.11 -1.89 -7.64
CA ILE A 101 9.05 -2.40 -6.77
C ILE A 101 7.73 -2.30 -7.52
N ASP A 102 7.12 -3.44 -7.79
CA ASP A 102 5.86 -3.49 -8.52
C ASP A 102 5.05 -4.64 -7.95
N ILE A 103 4.07 -4.32 -7.13
CA ILE A 103 3.25 -5.31 -6.46
C ILE A 103 1.81 -5.16 -6.90
N THR A 104 1.21 -6.25 -7.30
CA THR A 104 -0.19 -6.29 -7.70
C THR A 104 -0.87 -7.39 -6.91
N MET A 105 -1.98 -7.05 -6.27
CA MET A 105 -2.72 -8.01 -5.47
C MET A 105 -3.99 -8.41 -6.21
N TYR A 106 -4.43 -9.63 -5.97
CA TYR A 106 -5.68 -10.13 -6.55
C TYR A 106 -6.73 -10.08 -5.46
N ARG A 107 -7.82 -9.38 -5.73
CA ARG A 107 -8.86 -9.15 -4.72
C ARG A 107 -9.44 -10.43 -4.15
N GLN A 108 -9.66 -11.41 -4.99
CA GLN A 108 -10.32 -12.62 -4.55
C GLN A 108 -9.51 -13.41 -3.53
N VAL A 109 -8.25 -13.12 -3.33
CA VAL A 109 -7.46 -13.81 -2.32
C VAL A 109 -7.61 -13.21 -0.94
N PHE A 110 -8.41 -12.21 -0.81
CA PHE A 110 -8.55 -11.53 0.46
C PHE A 110 -9.66 -12.10 1.33
N TYR A 111 -10.47 -12.99 0.74
CA TYR A 111 -11.48 -13.50 1.61
C TYR A 111 -11.04 -14.75 2.25
N HIS A 112 -10.73 -15.10 2.54
CA HIS A 112 -10.42 -16.03 3.07
C HIS A 112 -9.85 -16.86 3.30
N ALA A 113 -9.64 -16.69 3.18
CA ALA A 113 -9.30 -17.59 3.15
C ALA A 113 -9.26 -18.56 4.01
N ASN A 114 -9.53 -18.78 4.24
CA ASN A 114 -9.74 -19.40 4.83
C ASN A 114 -9.90 -20.42 5.00
N LYS A 115 -9.83 -20.94 4.93
CA LYS A 115 -10.22 -21.67 4.96
C LYS A 115 -10.76 -22.62 5.34
N TYR A 116 -10.80 -23.16 6.21
CA TYR A 116 -11.53 -24.03 6.54
C TYR A 116 -12.64 -23.98 5.98
N MET A 117 -13.07 -24.91 5.56
CA MET A 117 -14.20 -24.55 4.85
C MET A 117 -15.38 -25.31 5.32
N THR A 118 -16.18 -24.59 6.10
CA THR A 118 -17.54 -25.03 6.31
C THR A 118 -18.32 -24.74 5.04
N LYS A 119 -19.52 -25.24 4.97
CA LYS A 119 -20.38 -24.91 3.84
C LYS A 119 -20.60 -23.42 3.73
N GLU A 120 -20.80 -22.79 4.84
CA GLU A 120 -21.01 -21.35 4.85
C GLU A 120 -19.78 -20.63 4.38
N MET A 121 -18.63 -21.10 4.78
CA MET A 121 -17.38 -20.48 4.35
C MET A 121 -17.15 -20.67 2.87
N GLU A 122 -17.46 -21.83 2.36
CA GLU A 122 -17.33 -22.05 0.92
C GLU A 122 -18.21 -21.12 0.14
N LYS A 123 -19.45 -20.95 0.57
CA LYS A 123 -20.35 -20.03 -0.10
C LYS A 123 -19.87 -18.60 0.00
N PHE A 124 -19.38 -18.22 1.15
CA PHE A 124 -18.86 -16.89 1.34
C PHE A 124 -17.69 -16.61 0.42
N ILE A 125 -16.80 -17.57 0.31
CA ILE A 125 -15.64 -17.42 -0.56
C ILE A 125 -16.07 -17.29 -2.00
N GLU A 126 -17.06 -18.05 -2.42
CA GLU A 126 -17.58 -17.95 -3.78
C GLU A 126 -18.06 -16.54 -4.07
N TYR A 127 -18.79 -15.94 -3.13
CA TYR A 127 -19.21 -14.56 -3.29
C TYR A 127 -18.04 -13.62 -3.44
N CYS A 128 -17.04 -13.79 -2.61
CA CYS A 128 -15.91 -12.87 -2.61
C CYS A 128 -15.06 -13.03 -3.83
N GLN A 129 -15.08 -14.20 -4.46
CA GLN A 129 -14.31 -14.44 -5.67
C GLN A 129 -14.93 -13.81 -6.90
N MET A 130 -16.17 -13.46 -6.81
CA MET A 130 -16.88 -12.92 -7.96
C MET A 130 -16.53 -11.50 -8.25
#